data_9e23cad36cdecce481f345c2b7c3c5ae
#
_entry.id   9e23cad36cdecce481f345c2b7c3c5ae
#
_cell.length_a   1.000
_cell.length_b   1.000
_cell.length_c   1.000
_cell.angle_alpha   90.00
_cell.angle_beta   90.00
_cell.angle_gamma   90.00
#
_symmetry.space_group_name_H-M   'P 1'
#
loop_
_entity.id
_entity.type
_entity.pdbx_description
1 polymer ?
#
loop_
_entity_poly.entity_id
_entity_poly.type
_entity_poly.pdbx_seq_one_letter_code
_entity_poly.pdbx_strand_id
1 'polypeptide(L)'
;MINMLKKVFVVLILLIGIPVLAETLKAGVVKVVDVPNSFYGSWRVVAKIDRQSGSAYFKPQSVDFWNLSRSGDVINLENPFTGANATVKLDYVDGNLIRFTKTGDYDGNKKLTDTVDLKLIGDKFTGVNYITLETFSIRDNSLIRKDTAIYLLAGEKVSGTSITGN
;
A
#
# COMPACT_ATOMS: atom_id res chain seq x y z
N MET A 1 49.53 -51.63 -44.31
CA MET A 1 48.37 -50.75 -44.52
C MET A 1 47.63 -50.65 -43.20
N ILE A 2 47.79 -49.52 -42.50
CA ILE A 2 47.32 -49.33 -41.12
C ILE A 2 46.12 -48.41 -41.18
N ASN A 3 44.93 -48.92 -40.89
CA ASN A 3 43.75 -48.08 -40.76
C ASN A 3 43.69 -47.47 -39.38
N MET A 4 43.91 -46.20 -39.29
CA MET A 4 43.69 -45.38 -38.08
C MET A 4 42.20 -45.10 -37.89
N LEU A 5 41.59 -45.81 -36.94
CA LEU A 5 40.22 -45.55 -36.50
C LEU A 5 40.19 -44.31 -35.62
N LYS A 6 39.72 -43.17 -36.13
CA LYS A 6 39.52 -41.97 -35.36
C LYS A 6 38.32 -42.14 -34.41
N LYS A 7 38.60 -42.27 -33.14
CA LYS A 7 37.56 -42.21 -32.09
C LYS A 7 37.07 -40.78 -31.94
N VAL A 8 35.89 -40.49 -32.41
CA VAL A 8 35.17 -39.24 -32.14
C VAL A 8 34.54 -39.38 -30.74
N PHE A 9 35.08 -38.62 -29.80
CA PHE A 9 34.50 -38.50 -28.45
C PHE A 9 33.41 -37.44 -28.48
N VAL A 10 32.13 -37.87 -28.52
CA VAL A 10 30.98 -36.97 -28.40
C VAL A 10 30.76 -36.70 -26.94
N VAL A 11 31.17 -35.50 -26.47
CA VAL A 11 30.84 -35.01 -25.15
C VAL A 11 29.39 -34.51 -25.15
N LEU A 12 28.49 -35.33 -24.65
CA LEU A 12 27.11 -34.93 -24.42
C LEU A 12 27.04 -34.06 -23.16
N ILE A 13 27.03 -32.75 -23.33
CA ILE A 13 26.79 -31.80 -22.23
C ILE A 13 25.30 -31.85 -21.91
N LEU A 14 24.95 -32.55 -20.86
CA LEU A 14 23.62 -32.46 -20.21
C LEU A 14 23.48 -31.08 -19.61
N LEU A 15 22.81 -30.17 -20.32
CA LEU A 15 22.26 -28.93 -19.77
C LEU A 15 21.14 -29.31 -18.81
N ILE A 16 21.49 -29.46 -17.53
CA ILE A 16 20.52 -29.51 -16.45
C ILE A 16 19.92 -28.10 -16.35
N GLY A 17 18.82 -27.88 -17.04
CA GLY A 17 18.01 -26.68 -16.87
C GLY A 17 17.47 -26.68 -15.43
N ILE A 18 18.06 -25.85 -14.57
CA ILE A 18 17.46 -25.51 -13.29
C ILE A 18 16.15 -24.80 -13.63
N PRO A 19 14.97 -25.31 -13.22
CA PRO A 19 13.75 -24.55 -13.39
C PRO A 19 13.89 -23.28 -12.53
N VAL A 20 14.19 -22.17 -13.17
CA VAL A 20 13.94 -20.86 -12.58
C VAL A 20 12.43 -20.81 -12.41
N LEU A 21 11.96 -20.99 -11.18
CA LEU A 21 10.59 -20.66 -10.80
C LEU A 21 10.46 -19.15 -11.01
N ALA A 22 10.11 -18.77 -12.23
CA ALA A 22 9.65 -17.43 -12.52
C ALA A 22 8.35 -17.26 -11.72
N GLU A 23 8.47 -16.69 -10.54
CA GLU A 23 7.35 -16.24 -9.74
C GLU A 23 6.60 -15.22 -10.61
N THR A 24 5.49 -15.63 -11.20
CA THR A 24 4.66 -14.76 -12.02
C THR A 24 4.10 -13.71 -11.08
N LEU A 25 4.74 -12.55 -11.01
CA LEU A 25 4.20 -11.38 -10.34
C LEU A 25 2.87 -11.06 -11.03
N LYS A 26 1.76 -11.35 -10.36
CA LYS A 26 0.47 -10.84 -10.78
C LYS A 26 0.59 -9.33 -10.80
N ALA A 27 0.44 -8.72 -11.98
CA ALA A 27 0.46 -7.29 -12.14
C ALA A 27 -0.47 -6.64 -11.10
N GLY A 28 0.08 -5.76 -10.24
CA GLY A 28 -0.67 -5.05 -9.19
C GLY A 28 -0.55 -5.60 -7.76
N VAL A 29 0.28 -6.62 -7.48
CA VAL A 29 0.56 -7.07 -6.11
C VAL A 29 1.96 -6.63 -5.72
N VAL A 30 2.05 -5.58 -4.92
CA VAL A 30 3.30 -5.13 -4.30
C VAL A 30 3.56 -5.97 -3.06
N LYS A 31 4.78 -6.50 -2.93
CA LYS A 31 5.15 -7.28 -1.74
C LYS A 31 5.36 -6.34 -0.55
N VAL A 32 4.75 -6.67 0.57
CA VAL A 32 4.90 -5.91 1.83
C VAL A 32 6.38 -5.85 2.29
N VAL A 33 7.19 -6.83 1.90
CA VAL A 33 8.61 -6.85 2.22
C VAL A 33 9.42 -5.71 1.57
N ASP A 34 8.91 -5.12 0.49
CA ASP A 34 9.57 -4.01 -0.23
C ASP A 34 9.36 -2.66 0.49
N VAL A 35 8.48 -2.62 1.48
CA VAL A 35 8.20 -1.40 2.24
C VAL A 35 9.36 -1.10 3.18
N PRO A 36 9.94 0.10 3.14
CA PRO A 36 11.04 0.48 4.04
C PRO A 36 10.62 0.35 5.51
N ASN A 37 11.52 -0.17 6.35
CA ASN A 37 11.28 -0.27 7.79
C ASN A 37 10.96 1.09 8.43
N SER A 38 11.47 2.18 7.87
CA SER A 38 11.18 3.54 8.30
C SER A 38 9.71 3.96 8.10
N PHE A 39 8.93 3.23 7.30
CA PHE A 39 7.49 3.46 7.16
C PHE A 39 6.70 3.04 8.40
N TYR A 40 7.15 1.97 9.06
CA TYR A 40 6.46 1.43 10.23
C TYR A 40 6.73 2.26 11.49
N GLY A 41 5.77 2.24 12.41
CA GLY A 41 5.80 2.98 13.66
C GLY A 41 4.65 3.97 13.78
N SER A 42 4.76 4.85 14.77
CA SER A 42 3.72 5.84 15.06
C SER A 42 4.07 7.18 14.45
N TRP A 43 3.08 7.78 13.80
CA TRP A 43 3.20 9.04 13.09
C TRP A 43 2.15 10.04 13.55
N ARG A 44 2.54 11.28 13.79
CA ARG A 44 1.64 12.41 13.88
C ARG A 44 1.44 12.96 12.48
N VAL A 45 0.21 12.92 11.99
CA VAL A 45 -0.14 13.31 10.62
C VAL A 45 -1.03 14.54 10.64
N VAL A 46 -0.60 15.57 9.93
CA VAL A 46 -1.42 16.75 9.65
C VAL A 46 -1.95 16.64 8.24
N ALA A 47 -3.26 16.74 8.08
CA ALA A 47 -3.94 16.77 6.80
C ALA A 47 -4.61 18.13 6.61
N LYS A 48 -4.35 18.78 5.48
CA LYS A 48 -4.98 20.06 5.09
C LYS A 48 -5.65 19.88 3.74
N ILE A 49 -6.93 20.28 3.67
CA ILE A 49 -7.69 20.18 2.43
C ILE A 49 -7.09 21.08 1.34
N ASP A 50 -6.89 20.52 0.15
CA ASP A 50 -6.48 21.24 -1.05
C ASP A 50 -7.72 21.57 -1.89
N ARG A 51 -8.55 20.56 -2.15
CA ARG A 51 -9.81 20.72 -2.88
C ARG A 51 -10.84 19.68 -2.47
N GLN A 52 -12.11 19.98 -2.73
CA GLN A 52 -13.23 19.06 -2.56
C GLN A 52 -14.28 19.26 -3.63
N SER A 53 -15.09 18.24 -3.86
CA SER A 53 -16.23 18.26 -4.75
C SER A 53 -17.36 17.43 -4.18
N GLY A 54 -18.60 17.85 -4.46
CA GLY A 54 -19.81 17.25 -3.92
C GLY A 54 -20.37 18.04 -2.75
N SER A 55 -21.31 17.43 -2.01
CA SER A 55 -22.05 18.09 -0.92
C SER A 55 -21.67 17.59 0.47
N ALA A 56 -20.80 16.55 0.58
CA ALA A 56 -20.32 16.09 1.87
C ALA A 56 -19.41 17.14 2.51
N TYR A 57 -19.52 17.26 3.84
CA TYR A 57 -18.61 18.11 4.60
C TYR A 57 -17.31 17.35 4.88
N PHE A 58 -16.21 17.90 4.41
CA PHE A 58 -14.85 17.47 4.72
C PHE A 58 -14.17 18.52 5.60
N LYS A 59 -13.55 18.10 6.71
CA LYS A 59 -12.87 19.02 7.62
C LYS A 59 -11.73 19.74 6.90
N PRO A 60 -11.61 21.08 6.99
CA PRO A 60 -10.53 21.81 6.30
C PRO A 60 -9.12 21.39 6.73
N GLN A 61 -8.97 20.99 7.99
CA GLN A 61 -7.72 20.50 8.57
C GLN A 61 -8.00 19.47 9.66
N SER A 62 -7.14 18.46 9.74
CA SER A 62 -7.13 17.49 10.83
C SER A 62 -5.70 17.18 11.27
N VAL A 63 -5.59 16.74 12.52
CA VAL A 63 -4.40 16.09 13.05
C VAL A 63 -4.81 14.71 13.46
N ASP A 64 -4.06 13.72 13.02
CA ASP A 64 -4.35 12.32 13.26
C ASP A 64 -3.08 11.60 13.71
N PHE A 65 -3.24 10.42 14.32
CA PHE A 65 -2.16 9.54 14.67
C PHE A 65 -2.31 8.23 13.92
N TRP A 66 -1.27 7.86 13.21
CA TRP A 66 -1.19 6.60 12.48
C TRP A 66 -0.16 5.70 13.14
N ASN A 67 -0.59 4.57 13.62
CA ASN A 67 0.30 3.49 14.00
C ASN A 67 0.32 2.46 12.87
N LEU A 68 1.43 2.45 12.12
CA LEU A 68 1.64 1.54 11.00
C LEU A 68 2.45 0.36 11.48
N SER A 69 1.89 -0.83 11.38
CA SER A 69 2.52 -2.08 11.77
C SER A 69 2.41 -3.12 10.67
N ARG A 70 3.34 -4.07 10.69
CA ARG A 70 3.33 -5.21 9.79
C ARG A 70 3.08 -6.49 10.58
N SER A 71 2.20 -7.33 10.06
CA SER A 71 1.99 -8.70 10.53
C SER A 71 2.00 -9.64 9.33
N GLY A 72 3.08 -10.41 9.14
CA GLY A 72 3.30 -11.21 7.94
C GLY A 72 3.27 -10.35 6.67
N ASP A 73 2.32 -10.66 5.76
CA ASP A 73 2.13 -9.95 4.49
C ASP A 73 1.05 -8.86 4.55
N VAL A 74 0.67 -8.44 5.76
CA VAL A 74 -0.39 -7.46 5.99
C VAL A 74 0.20 -6.21 6.66
N ILE A 75 -0.21 -5.04 6.19
CA ILE A 75 0.04 -3.77 6.87
C ILE A 75 -1.26 -3.30 7.51
N ASN A 76 -1.19 -3.01 8.80
CA ASN A 76 -2.27 -2.44 9.58
C ASN A 76 -1.99 -0.96 9.85
N LEU A 77 -3.03 -0.15 9.71
CA LEU A 77 -3.05 1.24 10.12
C LEU A 77 -4.08 1.39 11.25
N GLU A 78 -3.61 1.79 12.39
CA GLU A 78 -4.42 1.98 13.59
C GLU A 78 -4.30 3.42 14.09
N ASN A 79 -5.42 3.98 14.54
CA ASN A 79 -5.40 5.21 15.32
C ASN A 79 -5.55 4.84 16.81
N PRO A 80 -4.48 4.98 17.62
CA PRO A 80 -4.50 4.53 19.00
C PRO A 80 -5.45 5.35 19.92
N PHE A 81 -5.89 6.54 19.48
CA PHE A 81 -6.77 7.39 20.26
C PHE A 81 -8.25 7.12 19.99
N THR A 82 -8.60 6.73 18.77
CA THR A 82 -9.98 6.46 18.38
C THR A 82 -10.29 4.98 18.31
N GLY A 83 -9.26 4.12 18.33
CA GLY A 83 -9.40 2.68 18.09
C GLY A 83 -9.74 2.33 16.64
N ALA A 84 -9.77 3.32 15.74
CA ALA A 84 -10.00 3.04 14.33
C ALA A 84 -8.85 2.21 13.77
N ASN A 85 -9.20 1.15 13.06
CA ASN A 85 -8.26 0.16 12.52
C ASN A 85 -8.64 -0.12 11.06
N ALA A 86 -7.63 -0.25 10.20
CA ALA A 86 -7.81 -0.62 8.81
C ALA A 86 -6.61 -1.43 8.31
N THR A 87 -6.89 -2.47 7.56
CA THR A 87 -5.87 -3.11 6.72
C THR A 87 -5.67 -2.28 5.47
N VAL A 88 -4.43 -1.96 5.15
CA VAL A 88 -4.11 -1.20 3.94
C VAL A 88 -3.63 -2.13 2.84
N LYS A 89 -4.13 -1.88 1.63
CA LYS A 89 -3.65 -2.52 0.41
C LYS A 89 -2.54 -1.66 -0.16
N LEU A 90 -1.35 -2.23 -0.31
CA LEU A 90 -0.26 -1.58 -1.05
C LEU A 90 -0.54 -1.63 -2.54
N ASP A 91 -0.49 -0.47 -3.17
CA ASP A 91 -0.66 -0.34 -4.62
C ASP A 91 0.69 -0.15 -5.32
N TYR A 92 1.65 0.51 -4.64
CA TYR A 92 2.95 0.83 -5.22
C TYR A 92 4.00 1.10 -4.13
N VAL A 93 5.22 0.61 -4.34
CA VAL A 93 6.41 0.95 -3.55
C VAL A 93 7.60 1.10 -4.50
N ASP A 94 8.31 2.22 -4.41
CA ASP A 94 9.57 2.47 -5.11
C ASP A 94 10.49 3.29 -4.21
N GLY A 95 11.40 2.61 -3.53
CA GLY A 95 12.27 3.20 -2.55
C GLY A 95 11.49 3.88 -1.41
N ASN A 96 11.48 5.19 -1.40
CA ASN A 96 10.80 6.01 -0.40
C ASN A 96 9.40 6.51 -0.85
N LEU A 97 8.95 6.12 -2.03
CA LEU A 97 7.61 6.43 -2.54
C LEU A 97 6.68 5.25 -2.25
N ILE A 98 5.57 5.52 -1.58
CA ILE A 98 4.61 4.50 -1.16
C ILE A 98 3.21 4.98 -1.53
N ARG A 99 2.46 4.12 -2.22
CA ARG A 99 1.02 4.29 -2.43
C ARG A 99 0.28 3.15 -1.79
N PHE A 100 -0.75 3.47 -1.03
CA PHE A 100 -1.67 2.49 -0.48
C PHE A 100 -3.11 2.97 -0.50
N THR A 101 -4.02 2.03 -0.50
CA THR A 101 -5.46 2.27 -0.46
C THR A 101 -6.08 1.54 0.72
N LYS A 102 -6.98 2.20 1.42
CA LYS A 102 -7.91 1.58 2.37
C LYS A 102 -9.33 1.86 1.92
N THR A 103 -10.19 0.88 2.10
CA THR A 103 -11.61 0.98 1.76
C THR A 103 -12.41 0.37 2.90
N GLY A 104 -13.49 0.98 3.29
CA GLY A 104 -14.36 0.47 4.34
C GLY A 104 -15.75 1.07 4.25
N ASP A 105 -16.69 0.41 4.90
CA ASP A 105 -18.03 0.94 5.09
C ASP A 105 -17.97 2.15 6.03
N TYR A 106 -18.79 3.14 5.74
CA TYR A 106 -18.86 4.38 6.47
C TYR A 106 -20.34 4.79 6.62
N ASP A 107 -20.80 4.86 7.86
CA ASP A 107 -22.13 5.37 8.20
C ASP A 107 -23.27 4.76 7.34
N GLY A 108 -23.53 3.48 7.55
CA GLY A 108 -24.66 2.77 6.95
C GLY A 108 -24.47 2.46 5.46
N ASN A 109 -25.08 3.25 4.60
CA ASN A 109 -25.08 3.02 3.15
C ASN A 109 -23.96 3.77 2.39
N LYS A 110 -22.89 4.12 3.08
CA LYS A 110 -21.76 4.83 2.49
C LYS A 110 -20.51 3.97 2.49
N LYS A 111 -19.66 4.20 1.50
CA LYS A 111 -18.34 3.58 1.36
C LYS A 111 -17.29 4.66 1.25
N LEU A 112 -16.27 4.56 2.10
CA LEU A 112 -15.13 5.46 2.09
C LEU A 112 -13.93 4.75 1.48
N THR A 113 -13.29 5.39 0.53
CA THR A 113 -12.01 4.95 -0.04
C THR A 113 -11.00 6.07 0.12
N ASP A 114 -9.88 5.76 0.77
CA ASP A 114 -8.71 6.62 0.87
C ASP A 114 -7.57 6.03 0.05
N THR A 115 -7.04 6.77 -0.91
CA THR A 115 -5.80 6.45 -1.61
C THR A 115 -4.74 7.45 -1.21
N VAL A 116 -3.66 6.96 -0.64
CA VAL A 116 -2.60 7.79 -0.06
C VAL A 116 -1.30 7.60 -0.81
N ASP A 117 -0.73 8.70 -1.28
CA ASP A 117 0.61 8.80 -1.85
C ASP A 117 1.53 9.45 -0.84
N LEU A 118 2.63 8.79 -0.47
CA LEU A 118 3.62 9.30 0.46
C LEU A 118 5.01 9.29 -0.13
N LYS A 119 5.79 10.30 0.27
CA LYS A 119 7.25 10.33 0.10
C LYS A 119 7.91 10.42 1.46
N LEU A 120 8.63 9.37 1.84
CA LEU A 120 9.40 9.33 3.09
C LEU A 120 10.72 10.11 2.96
N ILE A 121 11.06 10.87 3.99
CA ILE A 121 12.32 11.62 4.09
C ILE A 121 12.80 11.53 5.54
N GLY A 122 13.56 10.49 5.86
CA GLY A 122 13.94 10.19 7.25
C GLY A 122 12.72 9.94 8.13
N ASP A 123 12.59 10.66 9.23
CA ASP A 123 11.47 10.58 10.17
C ASP A 123 10.31 11.51 9.82
N LYS A 124 10.23 11.92 8.58
CA LYS A 124 9.13 12.73 8.04
C LYS A 124 8.59 12.13 6.76
N PHE A 125 7.35 12.48 6.44
CA PHE A 125 6.82 12.30 5.10
C PHE A 125 5.99 13.49 4.67
N THR A 126 5.88 13.65 3.36
CA THR A 126 4.87 14.49 2.71
C THR A 126 4.04 13.61 1.80
N GLY A 127 2.81 14.02 1.51
CA GLY A 127 1.97 13.22 0.64
C GLY A 127 0.66 13.87 0.27
N VAL A 128 -0.16 13.08 -0.40
CA VAL A 128 -1.51 13.44 -0.83
C VAL A 128 -2.46 12.31 -0.47
N ASN A 129 -3.60 12.64 0.10
CA ASN A 129 -4.69 11.69 0.31
C ASN A 129 -5.87 12.05 -0.58
N TYR A 130 -6.27 11.12 -1.43
CA TYR A 130 -7.45 11.18 -2.28
C TYR A 130 -8.59 10.43 -1.59
N ILE A 131 -9.59 11.16 -1.13
CA ILE A 131 -10.77 10.60 -0.46
C ILE A 131 -11.92 10.54 -1.45
N THR A 132 -12.57 9.39 -1.50
CA THR A 132 -13.84 9.20 -2.20
C THR A 132 -14.86 8.67 -1.21
N LEU A 133 -15.99 9.38 -1.07
CA LEU A 133 -17.15 8.97 -0.29
C LEU A 133 -18.30 8.69 -1.27
N GLU A 134 -18.66 7.42 -1.35
CA GLU A 134 -19.78 6.94 -2.17
C GLU A 134 -21.00 6.68 -1.30
N THR A 135 -22.15 7.17 -1.72
CA THR A 135 -23.44 6.92 -1.04
C THR A 135 -24.33 6.09 -1.96
N PHE A 136 -24.87 5.01 -1.42
CA PHE A 136 -25.70 4.05 -2.15
C PHE A 136 -27.15 4.13 -1.73
N SER A 137 -28.04 3.75 -2.62
CA SER A 137 -29.47 3.58 -2.35
C SER A 137 -29.67 2.37 -1.43
N ILE A 138 -30.43 2.54 -0.35
CA ILE A 138 -30.79 1.44 0.55
C ILE A 138 -31.74 0.44 -0.15
N ARG A 139 -32.47 0.89 -1.20
CA ARG A 139 -33.46 0.06 -1.87
C ARG A 139 -32.84 -0.96 -2.83
N ASP A 140 -31.87 -0.54 -3.62
CA ASP A 140 -31.35 -1.31 -4.76
C ASP A 140 -29.82 -1.30 -4.86
N ASN A 141 -29.15 -0.72 -3.85
CA ASN A 141 -27.68 -0.58 -3.78
C ASN A 141 -27.07 0.15 -5.01
N SER A 142 -27.87 0.98 -5.69
CA SER A 142 -27.33 1.83 -6.77
C SER A 142 -26.56 3.02 -6.20
N LEU A 143 -25.51 3.48 -6.91
CA LEU A 143 -24.75 4.66 -6.52
C LEU A 143 -25.61 5.91 -6.68
N ILE A 144 -25.89 6.63 -5.59
CA ILE A 144 -26.67 7.88 -5.56
C ILE A 144 -25.77 9.09 -5.69
N ARG A 145 -24.63 9.09 -4.98
CA ARG A 145 -23.74 10.25 -4.87
C ARG A 145 -22.30 9.84 -4.67
N LYS A 146 -21.41 10.63 -5.26
CA LYS A 146 -19.97 10.52 -5.07
C LYS A 146 -19.42 11.89 -4.69
N ASP A 147 -18.87 11.98 -3.50
CA ASP A 147 -18.18 13.15 -2.97
C ASP A 147 -16.67 12.87 -2.92
N THR A 148 -15.84 13.86 -3.17
CA THR A 148 -14.38 13.69 -3.17
C THR A 148 -13.69 14.81 -2.42
N ALA A 149 -12.55 14.49 -1.80
CA ALA A 149 -11.64 15.46 -1.23
C ALA A 149 -10.19 15.07 -1.49
N ILE A 150 -9.33 16.07 -1.62
CA ILE A 150 -7.88 15.90 -1.73
C ILE A 150 -7.25 16.65 -0.57
N TYR A 151 -6.40 15.95 0.18
CA TYR A 151 -5.66 16.51 1.29
C TYR A 151 -4.17 16.47 1.03
N LEU A 152 -3.48 17.54 1.35
CA LEU A 152 -2.03 17.55 1.51
C LEU A 152 -1.68 17.03 2.90
N LEU A 153 -0.74 16.09 2.95
CA LEU A 153 -0.31 15.43 4.16
C LEU A 153 1.11 15.82 4.54
N ALA A 154 1.33 15.99 5.84
CA ALA A 154 2.65 16.06 6.43
C ALA A 154 2.68 15.17 7.69
N GLY A 155 3.64 14.26 7.77
CA GLY A 155 3.81 13.35 8.89
C GLY A 155 5.17 13.51 9.55
N GLU A 156 5.18 13.38 10.88
CA GLU A 156 6.38 13.32 11.71
C GLU A 156 6.32 12.04 12.55
N LYS A 157 7.43 11.29 12.56
CA LYS A 157 7.54 10.07 13.34
C LYS A 157 7.58 10.40 14.84
N VAL A 158 6.76 9.72 15.61
CA VAL A 158 6.65 9.90 17.06
C VAL A 158 7.36 8.76 17.81
N SER A 159 7.27 7.54 17.28
CA SER A 159 7.92 6.37 17.85
C SER A 159 8.42 5.41 16.77
N GLY A 160 9.31 4.49 17.17
CA GLY A 160 10.00 3.57 16.30
C GLY A 160 9.12 2.62 15.51
N THR A 161 9.76 1.79 14.72
CA THR A 161 9.11 0.81 13.84
C THR A 161 8.47 -0.33 14.63
N SER A 162 7.36 -0.83 14.07
CA SER A 162 6.66 -1.99 14.61
C SER A 162 6.56 -3.05 13.50
N ILE A 163 7.21 -4.19 13.71
CA ILE A 163 7.05 -5.39 12.89
C ILE A 163 6.58 -6.48 13.82
N THR A 164 5.39 -6.99 13.58
CA THR A 164 4.78 -8.08 14.34
C THR A 164 4.59 -9.29 13.45
N GLY A 165 4.77 -10.46 14.03
CA GLY A 165 4.64 -11.74 13.33
C GLY A 165 5.99 -12.29 12.82
N ASN A 166 6.06 -13.58 12.74
CA ASN A 166 7.19 -14.39 12.26
C ASN A 166 7.04 -14.68 10.78
#